data_48d341583a89294443507d901c041ad1
#
_entry.id   48d341583a89294443507d901c041ad1
#
_cell.length_a   1.000
_cell.length_b   1.000
_cell.length_c   1.000
_cell.angle_alpha   90.00
_cell.angle_beta   90.00
_cell.angle_gamma   90.00
#
_symmetry.space_group_name_H-M   'P 1'
#
loop_
_entity.id
_entity.type
_entity.pdbx_description
1 polymer ?
#
loop_
_entity_poly.entity_id
_entity_poly.type
_entity_poly.pdbx_seq_one_letter_code
_entity_poly.pdbx_strand_id
1 'polypeptide(L)'
;MNYTQLTSAIKGFAENDFPATVGSFTSADQIARFVQLAEQRIYNTVQMPAFRKNVTGNTTSGNKYLATPSDWLATFSLAVINAANEYHYLLNKDVNFIRESYPDTDAAFYGEPEYYAIFDNNTFILGPTPNSNYAVELHYFYYPQSIVTAGTTWLGDNFDSVLLYGALLEAANFMKTDADTMTMYKGRYDAAMADLKQLGDAKDRQDAYRSGQVRYPVR
;
A
#
# COMPACT_ATOMS: atom_id res chain seq x y z
N MET A 1 -11.45 11.26 -12.55
CA MET A 1 -12.77 11.59 -11.91
C MET A 1 -12.51 12.02 -10.46
N ASN A 2 -13.06 13.16 -10.04
CA ASN A 2 -13.01 13.59 -8.63
C ASN A 2 -14.17 13.00 -7.82
N TYR A 3 -14.17 13.19 -6.48
CA TYR A 3 -15.18 12.60 -5.59
C TYR A 3 -16.61 13.06 -5.91
N THR A 4 -16.81 14.34 -6.26
CA THR A 4 -18.12 14.86 -6.61
C THR A 4 -18.68 14.23 -7.89
N GLN A 5 -17.82 14.06 -8.90
CA GLN A 5 -18.18 13.39 -10.15
C GLN A 5 -18.48 11.90 -9.92
N LEU A 6 -17.68 11.24 -9.08
CA LEU A 6 -17.89 9.84 -8.70
C LEU A 6 -19.24 9.65 -7.98
N THR A 7 -19.55 10.51 -7.02
CA THR A 7 -20.84 10.49 -6.31
C THR A 7 -22.02 10.63 -7.28
N SER A 8 -21.92 11.59 -8.21
CA SER A 8 -22.98 11.80 -9.23
C SER A 8 -23.11 10.59 -10.17
N ALA A 9 -21.97 9.98 -10.56
CA ALA A 9 -21.96 8.78 -11.39
C ALA A 9 -22.60 7.58 -10.66
N ILE A 10 -22.24 7.34 -9.38
CA ILE A 10 -22.82 6.25 -8.58
C ILE A 10 -24.33 6.40 -8.49
N LYS A 11 -24.83 7.60 -8.18
CA LYS A 11 -26.28 7.86 -8.14
C LYS A 11 -26.95 7.64 -9.50
N GLY A 12 -26.36 8.13 -10.58
CA GLY A 12 -26.88 7.99 -11.92
C GLY A 12 -26.94 6.54 -12.41
N PHE A 13 -25.89 5.77 -12.18
CA PHE A 13 -25.83 4.36 -12.59
C PHE A 13 -26.72 3.45 -11.71
N ALA A 14 -26.84 3.77 -10.43
CA ALA A 14 -27.70 3.04 -9.51
C ALA A 14 -29.18 3.45 -9.61
N GLU A 15 -29.48 4.55 -10.33
CA GLU A 15 -30.81 5.18 -10.37
C GLU A 15 -31.40 5.39 -8.96
N ASN A 16 -30.53 5.72 -7.99
CA ASN A 16 -30.89 5.84 -6.58
C ASN A 16 -30.13 6.97 -5.90
N ASP A 17 -30.86 7.81 -5.17
CA ASP A 17 -30.29 8.90 -4.37
C ASP A 17 -29.80 8.46 -2.99
N PHE A 18 -29.95 7.18 -2.65
CA PHE A 18 -29.61 6.61 -1.35
C PHE A 18 -30.20 7.42 -0.18
N PRO A 19 -31.53 7.50 -0.06
CA PRO A 19 -32.16 8.28 1.00
C PRO A 19 -31.68 7.82 2.38
N ALA A 20 -31.66 8.74 3.34
CA ALA A 20 -31.29 8.45 4.71
C ALA A 20 -32.12 7.26 5.25
N THR A 21 -31.42 6.26 5.76
CA THR A 21 -32.03 5.08 6.39
C THR A 21 -32.11 5.25 7.90
N VAL A 22 -32.44 4.18 8.63
CA VAL A 22 -32.59 4.22 10.08
C VAL A 22 -31.32 4.77 10.76
N GLY A 23 -31.49 5.78 11.58
CA GLY A 23 -30.42 6.51 12.25
C GLY A 23 -29.92 7.71 11.46
N SER A 24 -28.75 8.22 11.81
CA SER A 24 -28.09 9.39 11.18
C SER A 24 -27.27 9.07 9.95
N PHE A 25 -27.44 7.90 9.33
CA PHE A 25 -26.66 7.48 8.16
C PHE A 25 -27.20 8.14 6.88
N THR A 26 -26.58 9.23 6.48
CA THR A 26 -27.01 10.06 5.36
C THR A 26 -26.67 9.44 4.00
N SER A 27 -27.26 9.96 2.91
CA SER A 27 -26.88 9.58 1.54
C SER A 27 -25.37 9.75 1.28
N ALA A 28 -24.78 10.82 1.79
CA ALA A 28 -23.34 11.07 1.65
C ALA A 28 -22.51 10.03 2.38
N ASP A 29 -22.91 9.63 3.60
CA ASP A 29 -22.21 8.60 4.40
C ASP A 29 -22.28 7.23 3.72
N GLN A 30 -23.44 6.89 3.14
CA GLN A 30 -23.63 5.63 2.42
C GLN A 30 -22.68 5.55 1.22
N ILE A 31 -22.67 6.57 0.36
CA ILE A 31 -21.82 6.62 -0.83
C ILE A 31 -20.33 6.64 -0.43
N ALA A 32 -19.97 7.44 0.58
CA ALA A 32 -18.62 7.46 1.12
C ALA A 32 -18.16 6.06 1.56
N ARG A 33 -19.05 5.31 2.21
CA ARG A 33 -18.73 3.94 2.65
C ARG A 33 -18.55 2.98 1.49
N PHE A 34 -19.39 3.04 0.45
CA PHE A 34 -19.23 2.20 -0.74
C PHE A 34 -17.89 2.48 -1.43
N VAL A 35 -17.51 3.74 -1.57
CA VAL A 35 -16.25 4.16 -2.17
C VAL A 35 -15.06 3.65 -1.33
N GLN A 36 -15.08 3.86 -0.02
CA GLN A 36 -14.01 3.40 0.86
C GLN A 36 -13.81 1.88 0.84
N LEU A 37 -14.90 1.11 0.79
CA LEU A 37 -14.83 -0.36 0.69
C LEU A 37 -14.23 -0.79 -0.65
N ALA A 38 -14.60 -0.12 -1.74
CA ALA A 38 -14.02 -0.36 -3.06
C ALA A 38 -12.52 -0.04 -3.09
N GLU A 39 -12.11 1.13 -2.58
CA GLU A 39 -10.70 1.53 -2.48
C GLU A 39 -9.88 0.52 -1.68
N GLN A 40 -10.37 0.11 -0.52
CA GLN A 40 -9.68 -0.87 0.33
C GLN A 40 -9.48 -2.20 -0.41
N ARG A 41 -10.49 -2.68 -1.13
CA ARG A 41 -10.39 -3.89 -1.94
C ARG A 41 -9.36 -3.75 -3.05
N ILE A 42 -9.34 -2.61 -3.75
CA ILE A 42 -8.40 -2.33 -4.84
C ILE A 42 -6.96 -2.30 -4.31
N TYR A 43 -6.69 -1.51 -3.27
CA TYR A 43 -5.35 -1.35 -2.69
C TYR A 43 -4.80 -2.64 -2.08
N ASN A 44 -5.66 -3.49 -1.52
CA ASN A 44 -5.24 -4.81 -1.03
C ASN A 44 -4.95 -5.83 -2.16
N THR A 45 -5.48 -5.58 -3.36
CA THR A 45 -5.38 -6.52 -4.48
C THR A 45 -4.28 -6.15 -5.46
N VAL A 46 -3.95 -4.86 -5.60
CA VAL A 46 -3.00 -4.37 -6.61
C VAL A 46 -1.85 -3.64 -5.94
N GLN A 47 -0.63 -4.13 -6.19
CA GLN A 47 0.60 -3.48 -5.78
C GLN A 47 1.27 -2.88 -7.02
N MET A 48 1.42 -1.56 -7.06
CA MET A 48 2.01 -0.86 -8.20
C MET A 48 2.85 0.33 -7.76
N PRO A 49 3.79 0.81 -8.61
CA PRO A 49 4.67 1.92 -8.26
C PRO A 49 3.95 3.21 -7.81
N ALA A 50 2.72 3.45 -8.32
CA ALA A 50 1.92 4.60 -7.91
C ALA A 50 1.48 4.57 -6.44
N PHE A 51 1.53 3.39 -5.80
CA PHE A 51 1.18 3.19 -4.38
C PHE A 51 2.41 3.00 -3.50
N ARG A 52 3.58 3.49 -3.95
CA ARG A 52 4.82 3.48 -3.18
C ARG A 52 5.16 4.86 -2.68
N LYS A 53 5.75 4.91 -1.51
CA LYS A 53 6.37 6.11 -0.91
C LYS A 53 7.79 5.82 -0.50
N ASN A 54 8.58 6.87 -0.41
CA ASN A 54 9.89 6.86 0.21
C ASN A 54 9.88 7.77 1.44
N VAL A 55 10.46 7.30 2.53
CA VAL A 55 10.62 8.08 3.77
C VAL A 55 12.00 7.83 4.34
N THR A 56 12.58 8.88 4.90
CA THR A 56 13.84 8.80 5.63
C THR A 56 13.60 8.92 7.13
N GLY A 57 14.45 8.29 7.90
CA GLY A 57 14.43 8.33 9.36
C GLY A 57 15.82 8.05 9.92
N ASN A 58 15.91 7.70 11.19
CA ASN A 58 17.18 7.34 11.83
C ASN A 58 16.96 6.13 12.76
N THR A 59 17.96 5.26 12.84
CA THR A 59 18.08 4.30 13.93
C THR A 59 18.50 5.04 15.21
N THR A 60 18.31 4.40 16.34
CA THR A 60 18.86 4.86 17.62
C THR A 60 19.89 3.85 18.08
N SER A 61 21.10 4.34 18.40
CA SER A 61 22.17 3.47 18.94
C SER A 61 21.69 2.71 20.18
N GLY A 62 21.93 1.40 20.20
CA GLY A 62 21.50 0.51 21.27
C GLY A 62 20.03 0.10 21.22
N ASN A 63 19.27 0.56 20.24
CA ASN A 63 17.88 0.17 20.07
C ASN A 63 17.70 -0.65 18.77
N LYS A 64 17.34 -1.90 18.90
CA LYS A 64 17.09 -2.79 17.75
C LYS A 64 15.72 -2.60 17.09
N TYR A 65 14.88 -1.77 17.65
CA TYR A 65 13.53 -1.52 17.13
C TYR A 65 13.48 -0.21 16.33
N LEU A 66 12.90 -0.29 15.14
CA LEU A 66 12.69 0.84 14.24
C LEU A 66 11.19 0.98 13.96
N ALA A 67 10.61 2.15 14.25
CA ALA A 67 9.19 2.40 14.00
C ALA A 67 8.89 2.49 12.51
N THR A 68 7.75 1.93 12.09
CA THR A 68 7.21 2.07 10.74
C THR A 68 6.35 3.34 10.63
N PRO A 69 6.18 3.91 9.42
CA PRO A 69 5.17 4.95 9.18
C PRO A 69 3.75 4.43 9.46
N SER A 70 2.86 5.33 9.90
CA SER A 70 1.47 4.98 10.23
C SER A 70 0.63 4.51 9.03
N ASP A 71 1.06 4.87 7.81
CA ASP A 71 0.43 4.47 6.54
C ASP A 71 1.15 3.30 5.83
N TRP A 72 2.10 2.65 6.53
CA TRP A 72 2.84 1.52 6.00
C TRP A 72 1.93 0.30 5.79
N LEU A 73 2.01 -0.29 4.62
CA LEU A 73 1.31 -1.52 4.25
C LEU A 73 2.28 -2.69 4.06
N ALA A 74 3.32 -2.46 3.26
CA ALA A 74 4.35 -3.48 3.00
C ALA A 74 5.66 -2.84 2.58
N THR A 75 6.78 -3.41 3.03
CA THR A 75 8.12 -2.93 2.66
C THR A 75 8.47 -3.36 1.25
N PHE A 76 8.93 -2.40 0.44
CA PHE A 76 9.58 -2.68 -0.85
C PHE A 76 11.09 -2.83 -0.65
N SER A 77 11.74 -1.86 0.00
CA SER A 77 13.15 -1.94 0.40
C SER A 77 13.41 -1.09 1.63
N LEU A 78 14.34 -1.53 2.46
CA LEU A 78 14.85 -0.80 3.61
C LEU A 78 16.38 -0.75 3.51
N ALA A 79 16.95 0.44 3.60
CA ALA A 79 18.38 0.65 3.57
C ALA A 79 18.83 1.44 4.80
N VAL A 80 20.03 1.12 5.26
CA VAL A 80 20.80 1.91 6.22
C VAL A 80 21.87 2.69 5.44
N ILE A 81 22.09 3.93 5.80
CA ILE A 81 23.14 4.76 5.20
C ILE A 81 24.22 4.93 6.25
N ASN A 82 25.42 4.45 5.95
CA ASN A 82 26.56 4.52 6.85
C ASN A 82 27.25 5.89 6.86
N ALA A 83 28.26 6.05 7.69
CA ALA A 83 29.01 7.31 7.81
C ALA A 83 29.79 7.69 6.52
N ALA A 84 30.03 6.74 5.62
CA ALA A 84 30.63 6.97 4.31
C ALA A 84 29.59 7.38 3.23
N ASN A 85 28.32 7.55 3.61
CA ASN A 85 27.17 7.76 2.72
C ASN A 85 26.92 6.61 1.73
N GLU A 86 27.24 5.39 2.12
CA GLU A 86 26.95 4.20 1.35
C GLU A 86 25.63 3.58 1.80
N TYR A 87 24.82 3.12 0.82
CA TYR A 87 23.54 2.47 1.05
C TYR A 87 23.73 0.97 1.24
N HIS A 88 23.42 0.49 2.43
CA HIS A 88 23.37 -0.94 2.75
C HIS A 88 21.91 -1.38 2.82
N TYR A 89 21.46 -2.13 1.80
CA TYR A 89 20.10 -2.67 1.75
C TYR A 89 19.97 -3.87 2.67
N LEU A 90 19.07 -3.75 3.66
CA LEU A 90 18.84 -4.82 4.62
C LEU A 90 18.04 -5.97 4.01
N LEU A 91 18.40 -7.19 4.35
CA LEU A 91 17.68 -8.39 3.94
C LEU A 91 16.54 -8.68 4.92
N ASN A 92 15.34 -8.92 4.36
CA ASN A 92 14.21 -9.36 5.17
C ASN A 92 14.42 -10.80 5.66
N LYS A 93 14.27 -11.02 6.95
CA LYS A 93 14.38 -12.31 7.64
C LYS A 93 13.19 -12.52 8.56
N ASP A 94 13.11 -13.73 9.14
CA ASP A 94 12.16 -14.02 10.20
C ASP A 94 12.61 -13.40 11.54
N VAL A 95 11.63 -13.05 12.40
CA VAL A 95 11.91 -12.49 13.74
C VAL A 95 12.75 -13.44 14.59
N ASN A 96 12.49 -14.76 14.51
CA ASN A 96 13.23 -15.74 15.27
C ASN A 96 14.69 -15.83 14.80
N PHE A 97 14.93 -15.75 13.48
CA PHE A 97 16.28 -15.69 12.94
C PHE A 97 17.08 -14.53 13.55
N ILE A 98 16.51 -13.33 13.61
CA ILE A 98 17.21 -12.16 14.19
C ILE A 98 17.47 -12.37 15.68
N ARG A 99 16.50 -12.91 16.43
CA ARG A 99 16.63 -13.17 17.87
C ARG A 99 17.66 -14.25 18.19
N GLU A 100 17.75 -15.28 17.36
CA GLU A 100 18.70 -16.39 17.54
C GLU A 100 20.11 -15.99 17.09
N SER A 101 20.23 -15.21 15.99
CA SER A 101 21.53 -14.78 15.48
C SER A 101 22.15 -13.64 16.29
N TYR A 102 21.32 -12.79 16.90
CA TYR A 102 21.75 -11.62 17.67
C TYR A 102 21.08 -11.59 19.07
N PRO A 103 21.34 -12.60 19.92
CA PRO A 103 20.71 -12.73 21.24
C PRO A 103 21.25 -11.74 22.26
N ASP A 104 22.48 -11.23 22.04
CA ASP A 104 23.21 -10.46 23.01
C ASP A 104 22.67 -9.02 23.13
N THR A 105 22.65 -8.52 24.36
CA THR A 105 22.26 -7.15 24.72
C THR A 105 23.45 -6.28 25.11
N ASP A 106 24.67 -6.83 25.07
CA ASP A 106 25.90 -6.10 25.36
C ASP A 106 26.31 -5.25 24.13
N ALA A 107 26.73 -4.00 24.40
CA ALA A 107 27.18 -3.08 23.38
C ALA A 107 28.36 -3.57 22.54
N ALA A 108 29.14 -4.52 23.06
CA ALA A 108 30.25 -5.17 22.34
C ALA A 108 29.79 -5.93 21.07
N PHE A 109 28.52 -6.35 21.01
CA PHE A 109 27.90 -7.07 19.87
C PHE A 109 27.03 -6.19 18.97
N TYR A 110 26.98 -4.88 19.22
CA TYR A 110 26.28 -3.96 18.36
C TYR A 110 27.06 -3.70 17.07
N GLY A 111 26.35 -3.47 15.99
CA GLY A 111 26.94 -3.25 14.69
C GLY A 111 26.05 -2.45 13.75
N GLU A 112 26.50 -2.32 12.50
CA GLU A 112 25.66 -1.81 11.43
C GLU A 112 24.61 -2.89 11.09
N PRO A 113 23.29 -2.53 11.04
CA PRO A 113 22.26 -3.50 10.69
C PRO A 113 22.43 -4.07 9.29
N GLU A 114 22.27 -5.38 9.16
CA GLU A 114 22.29 -6.12 7.90
C GLU A 114 20.93 -6.75 7.56
N TYR A 115 20.16 -7.03 8.61
CA TYR A 115 18.87 -7.72 8.50
C TYR A 115 17.77 -6.94 9.20
N TYR A 116 16.54 -7.12 8.71
CA TYR A 116 15.34 -6.67 9.39
C TYR A 116 14.25 -7.73 9.35
N ALA A 117 13.34 -7.68 10.29
CA ALA A 117 12.11 -8.43 10.26
C ALA A 117 10.92 -7.55 10.68
N ILE A 118 9.74 -7.90 10.21
CA ILE A 118 8.49 -7.27 10.64
C ILE A 118 8.16 -7.84 12.02
N PHE A 119 8.31 -7.00 13.06
CA PHE A 119 8.06 -7.41 14.43
C PHE A 119 6.58 -7.33 14.80
N ASP A 120 5.96 -6.22 14.45
CA ASP A 120 4.52 -5.97 14.54
C ASP A 120 4.09 -4.96 13.45
N ASN A 121 2.81 -4.51 13.48
CA ASN A 121 2.29 -3.57 12.48
C ASN A 121 2.98 -2.20 12.48
N ASN A 122 3.70 -1.85 13.54
CA ASN A 122 4.27 -0.52 13.73
C ASN A 122 5.79 -0.54 13.92
N THR A 123 6.42 -1.73 13.88
CA THR A 123 7.81 -1.88 14.29
C THR A 123 8.55 -2.92 13.47
N PHE A 124 9.74 -2.57 12.99
CA PHE A 124 10.75 -3.51 12.52
C PHE A 124 11.71 -3.87 13.66
N ILE A 125 12.22 -5.10 13.65
CA ILE A 125 13.38 -5.49 14.43
C ILE A 125 14.60 -5.57 13.52
N LEU A 126 15.72 -4.99 13.95
CA LEU A 126 16.97 -4.93 13.21
C LEU A 126 17.99 -5.93 13.80
N GLY A 127 18.84 -6.47 12.95
CA GLY A 127 19.95 -7.31 13.35
C GLY A 127 21.20 -7.05 12.51
N PRO A 128 22.36 -6.86 13.16
CA PRO A 128 22.59 -6.63 14.59
C PRO A 128 21.94 -5.36 15.15
N THR A 129 21.94 -5.21 16.48
CA THR A 129 21.50 -3.97 17.15
C THR A 129 22.39 -2.81 16.70
N PRO A 130 21.83 -1.66 16.28
CA PRO A 130 22.62 -0.53 15.80
C PRO A 130 23.62 -0.02 16.86
N ASN A 131 24.88 0.13 16.47
CA ASN A 131 25.93 0.72 17.32
C ASN A 131 26.02 2.26 17.15
N SER A 132 25.27 2.84 16.22
CA SER A 132 25.24 4.26 15.92
C SER A 132 23.84 4.68 15.46
N ASN A 133 23.64 6.01 15.37
CA ASN A 133 22.44 6.58 14.74
C ASN A 133 22.68 6.63 13.23
N TYR A 134 22.26 5.57 12.54
CA TYR A 134 22.32 5.51 11.08
C TYR A 134 21.10 6.18 10.47
N ALA A 135 21.30 6.93 9.39
CA ALA A 135 20.18 7.32 8.55
C ALA A 135 19.58 6.08 7.89
N VAL A 136 18.26 6.04 7.78
CA VAL A 136 17.54 4.95 7.11
C VAL A 136 16.66 5.50 6.02
N GLU A 137 16.51 4.73 4.95
CA GLU A 137 15.59 5.01 3.85
C GLU A 137 14.68 3.81 3.68
N LEU A 138 13.37 4.05 3.87
CA LEU A 138 12.32 3.05 3.68
C LEU A 138 11.52 3.38 2.44
N HIS A 139 11.54 2.49 1.45
CA HIS A 139 10.67 2.50 0.29
C HIS A 139 9.59 1.45 0.50
N TYR A 140 8.30 1.86 0.49
CA TYR A 140 7.22 1.00 0.93
C TYR A 140 5.92 1.27 0.19
N PHE A 141 5.03 0.27 0.18
CA PHE A 141 3.65 0.42 -0.22
C PHE A 141 2.85 1.03 0.92
N TYR A 142 2.02 2.00 0.60
CA TYR A 142 1.18 2.69 1.58
C TYR A 142 -0.29 2.59 1.21
N TYR A 143 -1.17 2.82 2.18
CA TYR A 143 -2.58 3.07 1.93
C TYR A 143 -2.77 4.53 1.51
N PRO A 144 -3.15 4.79 0.23
CA PRO A 144 -3.50 6.15 -0.18
C PRO A 144 -4.68 6.70 0.63
N GLN A 145 -4.67 8.01 0.83
CA GLN A 145 -5.82 8.68 1.41
C GLN A 145 -7.05 8.47 0.51
N SER A 146 -8.22 8.16 1.12
CA SER A 146 -9.45 7.97 0.37
C SER A 146 -9.82 9.20 -0.44
N ILE A 147 -10.35 9.00 -1.66
CA ILE A 147 -10.89 10.07 -2.52
C ILE A 147 -11.99 10.85 -1.83
N VAL A 148 -12.70 10.23 -0.88
CA VAL A 148 -13.73 10.88 -0.05
C VAL A 148 -13.14 12.06 0.72
N THR A 149 -11.91 11.91 1.24
CA THR A 149 -11.23 12.94 2.04
C THR A 149 -10.32 13.81 1.19
N ALA A 150 -9.60 13.21 0.24
CA ALA A 150 -8.63 13.91 -0.61
C ALA A 150 -9.30 14.70 -1.75
N GLY A 151 -10.56 14.37 -2.10
CA GLY A 151 -11.27 14.96 -3.23
C GLY A 151 -10.84 14.41 -4.58
N THR A 152 -9.54 14.16 -4.80
CA THR A 152 -8.95 13.51 -5.98
C THR A 152 -7.89 12.51 -5.54
N THR A 153 -7.71 11.44 -6.30
CA THR A 153 -6.66 10.45 -6.09
C THR A 153 -6.11 9.98 -7.43
N TRP A 154 -4.89 9.41 -7.42
CA TRP A 154 -4.32 8.83 -8.63
C TRP A 154 -5.26 7.80 -9.29
N LEU A 155 -5.94 7.01 -8.47
CA LEU A 155 -6.91 6.00 -8.95
C LEU A 155 -8.12 6.66 -9.62
N GLY A 156 -8.68 7.72 -9.02
CA GLY A 156 -9.77 8.49 -9.60
C GLY A 156 -9.41 9.18 -10.91
N ASP A 157 -8.16 9.63 -11.06
CA ASP A 157 -7.71 10.34 -12.24
C ASP A 157 -7.31 9.41 -13.40
N ASN A 158 -6.80 8.21 -13.11
CA ASN A 158 -6.24 7.31 -14.12
C ASN A 158 -7.05 6.02 -14.34
N PHE A 159 -7.81 5.57 -13.34
CA PHE A 159 -8.61 4.33 -13.37
C PHE A 159 -9.96 4.49 -12.67
N ASP A 160 -10.69 5.50 -13.06
CA ASP A 160 -12.00 5.82 -12.50
C ASP A 160 -13.04 4.70 -12.68
N SER A 161 -12.90 3.89 -13.74
CA SER A 161 -13.78 2.73 -13.99
C SER A 161 -13.69 1.67 -12.89
N VAL A 162 -12.47 1.36 -12.39
CA VAL A 162 -12.30 0.40 -11.29
C VAL A 162 -13.00 0.91 -10.02
N LEU A 163 -12.80 2.19 -9.72
CA LEU A 163 -13.37 2.81 -8.54
C LEU A 163 -14.89 2.90 -8.63
N LEU A 164 -15.42 3.31 -9.78
CA LEU A 164 -16.86 3.41 -10.04
C LEU A 164 -17.54 2.04 -9.91
N TYR A 165 -17.10 1.05 -10.68
CA TYR A 165 -17.73 -0.28 -10.65
C TYR A 165 -17.49 -1.01 -9.34
N GLY A 166 -16.37 -0.76 -8.65
CA GLY A 166 -16.15 -1.24 -7.29
C GLY A 166 -17.18 -0.68 -6.31
N ALA A 167 -17.43 0.62 -6.35
CA ALA A 167 -18.43 1.28 -5.51
C ALA A 167 -19.86 0.87 -5.88
N LEU A 168 -20.15 0.69 -7.18
CA LEU A 168 -21.46 0.20 -7.64
C LEU A 168 -21.75 -1.24 -7.18
N LEU A 169 -20.76 -2.11 -7.07
CA LEU A 169 -20.93 -3.43 -6.49
C LEU A 169 -21.35 -3.36 -5.02
N GLU A 170 -20.73 -2.49 -4.24
CA GLU A 170 -21.11 -2.29 -2.83
C GLU A 170 -22.51 -1.67 -2.72
N ALA A 171 -22.84 -0.71 -3.60
CA ALA A 171 -24.16 -0.10 -3.67
C ALA A 171 -25.24 -1.13 -4.07
N ALA A 172 -24.98 -1.96 -5.08
CA ALA A 172 -25.88 -3.04 -5.52
C ALA A 172 -26.16 -4.05 -4.41
N ASN A 173 -25.11 -4.42 -3.66
CA ASN A 173 -25.22 -5.30 -2.51
C ASN A 173 -26.08 -4.67 -1.39
N PHE A 174 -25.88 -3.39 -1.13
CA PHE A 174 -26.68 -2.64 -0.16
C PHE A 174 -28.16 -2.55 -0.56
N MET A 175 -28.45 -2.27 -1.83
CA MET A 175 -29.82 -2.17 -2.37
C MET A 175 -30.49 -3.55 -2.56
N LYS A 176 -29.73 -4.65 -2.43
CA LYS A 176 -30.20 -6.01 -2.78
C LYS A 176 -30.74 -6.09 -4.21
N THR A 177 -30.00 -5.49 -5.15
CA THR A 177 -30.33 -5.47 -6.57
C THR A 177 -30.39 -6.88 -7.15
N ASP A 178 -31.05 -7.04 -8.30
CA ASP A 178 -31.16 -8.32 -9.01
C ASP A 178 -29.80 -8.91 -9.41
N ALA A 179 -29.76 -10.21 -9.57
CA ALA A 179 -28.52 -10.96 -9.86
C ALA A 179 -27.90 -10.59 -11.22
N ASP A 180 -28.70 -10.20 -12.20
CA ASP A 180 -28.22 -9.85 -13.54
C ASP A 180 -27.43 -8.54 -13.51
N THR A 181 -27.97 -7.50 -12.87
CA THR A 181 -27.31 -6.21 -12.69
C THR A 181 -26.02 -6.38 -11.86
N MET A 182 -26.05 -7.19 -10.79
CA MET A 182 -24.86 -7.47 -9.98
C MET A 182 -23.79 -8.18 -10.82
N THR A 183 -24.17 -9.15 -11.64
CA THR A 183 -23.25 -9.87 -12.55
C THR A 183 -22.63 -8.93 -13.58
N MET A 184 -23.42 -8.01 -14.13
CA MET A 184 -22.94 -7.01 -15.06
C MET A 184 -21.90 -6.06 -14.40
N TYR A 185 -22.18 -5.52 -13.22
CA TYR A 185 -21.22 -4.66 -12.50
C TYR A 185 -19.95 -5.42 -12.13
N LYS A 186 -20.10 -6.69 -11.70
CA LYS A 186 -18.96 -7.53 -11.40
C LYS A 186 -18.09 -7.78 -12.63
N GLY A 187 -18.67 -8.09 -13.78
CA GLY A 187 -17.93 -8.29 -15.03
C GLY A 187 -17.15 -7.03 -15.45
N ARG A 188 -17.75 -5.84 -15.30
CA ARG A 188 -17.10 -4.57 -15.59
C ARG A 188 -15.97 -4.28 -14.61
N TYR A 189 -16.17 -4.54 -13.31
CA TYR A 189 -15.15 -4.40 -12.29
C TYR A 189 -13.96 -5.34 -12.54
N ASP A 190 -14.22 -6.61 -12.82
CA ASP A 190 -13.17 -7.61 -13.05
C ASP A 190 -12.32 -7.25 -14.29
N ALA A 191 -12.95 -6.78 -15.37
CA ALA A 191 -12.24 -6.31 -16.57
C ALA A 191 -11.35 -5.09 -16.24
N ALA A 192 -11.90 -4.08 -15.57
CA ALA A 192 -11.16 -2.88 -15.19
C ALA A 192 -10.00 -3.21 -14.20
N MET A 193 -10.20 -4.17 -13.29
CA MET A 193 -9.15 -4.66 -12.39
C MET A 193 -8.03 -5.40 -13.14
N ALA A 194 -8.37 -6.14 -14.19
CA ALA A 194 -7.37 -6.80 -15.05
C ALA A 194 -6.48 -5.77 -15.75
N ASP A 195 -7.09 -4.72 -16.31
CA ASP A 195 -6.36 -3.62 -16.96
C ASP A 195 -5.44 -2.87 -15.97
N LEU A 196 -5.92 -2.61 -14.76
CA LEU A 196 -5.12 -1.98 -13.69
C LEU A 196 -3.92 -2.84 -13.29
N LYS A 197 -4.10 -4.16 -13.14
CA LYS A 197 -3.01 -5.10 -12.85
C LYS A 197 -2.00 -5.16 -13.99
N GLN A 198 -2.48 -5.21 -15.23
CA GLN A 198 -1.60 -5.21 -16.41
C GLN A 198 -0.73 -3.95 -16.48
N LEU A 199 -1.29 -2.78 -16.15
CA LEU A 199 -0.50 -1.54 -16.08
C LEU A 199 0.55 -1.60 -14.96
N GLY A 200 0.19 -2.11 -13.78
CA GLY A 200 1.10 -2.30 -12.65
C GLY A 200 2.28 -3.18 -13.05
N ASP A 201 1.99 -4.34 -13.62
CA ASP A 201 3.00 -5.28 -14.12
C ASP A 201 3.89 -4.70 -15.22
N ALA A 202 3.32 -3.95 -16.15
CA ALA A 202 4.07 -3.32 -17.24
C ALA A 202 5.09 -2.29 -16.71
N LYS A 203 4.71 -1.51 -15.69
CA LYS A 203 5.62 -0.54 -15.06
C LYS A 203 6.74 -1.20 -14.26
N ASP A 204 6.47 -2.34 -13.62
CA ASP A 204 7.47 -3.10 -12.89
C ASP A 204 8.42 -3.91 -13.80
N ARG A 205 7.99 -4.24 -15.02
CA ARG A 205 8.78 -5.05 -15.97
C ARG A 205 9.80 -4.25 -16.80
N GLN A 206 9.96 -2.98 -16.56
CA GLN A 206 10.95 -2.15 -17.29
C GLN A 206 12.39 -2.35 -16.79
N ASP A 207 12.62 -3.23 -15.81
CA ASP A 207 13.97 -3.59 -15.38
C ASP A 207 14.67 -4.48 -16.41
N ALA A 208 15.90 -4.12 -16.78
CA ALA A 208 16.75 -4.87 -17.71
C ALA A 208 17.02 -6.32 -17.26
N TYR A 209 17.01 -6.60 -15.95
CA TYR A 209 17.13 -7.96 -15.40
C TYR A 209 15.89 -8.82 -15.69
N ARG A 210 14.71 -8.24 -15.74
CA ARG A 210 13.47 -8.95 -16.07
C ARG A 210 13.31 -9.23 -17.56
N SER A 211 14.00 -8.47 -18.42
CA SER A 211 14.04 -8.72 -19.87
C SER A 211 15.07 -9.76 -20.31
N GLY A 212 15.67 -10.50 -19.38
CA GLY A 212 16.65 -11.57 -19.68
C GLY A 212 18.06 -11.09 -20.02
N GLN A 213 18.34 -9.79 -19.91
CA GLN A 213 19.68 -9.24 -20.08
C GLN A 213 20.40 -9.21 -18.73
N VAL A 214 21.38 -10.07 -18.58
CA VAL A 214 22.29 -10.03 -17.42
C VAL A 214 23.23 -8.83 -17.57
N ARG A 215 23.08 -7.80 -16.75
CA ARG A 215 24.06 -6.71 -16.62
C ARG A 215 24.96 -7.00 -15.45
N TYR A 216 26.26 -7.09 -15.69
CA TYR A 216 27.23 -7.11 -14.61
C TYR A 216 27.35 -5.70 -14.02
N PRO A 217 27.36 -5.55 -12.67
CA PRO A 217 27.63 -4.26 -12.07
C PRO A 217 29.01 -3.78 -12.51
N VAL A 218 29.10 -2.57 -13.03
CA VAL A 218 30.36 -1.89 -13.32
C VAL A 218 30.98 -1.56 -11.96
N ARG A 219 32.16 -2.12 -11.71
CA ARG A 219 32.97 -1.84 -10.52
C ARG A 219 33.63 -0.47 -10.64
#